data_8d3fc166661bec487f203c98c419cbad
#
_entry.id   8d3fc166661bec487f203c98c419cbad
#
_cell.length_a   1.000
_cell.length_b   1.000
_cell.length_c   1.000
_cell.angle_alpha   90.00
_cell.angle_beta   90.00
_cell.angle_gamma   90.00
#
_symmetry.space_group_name_H-M   'P 1'
#
loop_
_entity.id
_entity.type
_entity.pdbx_description
1 polymer ?
#
loop_
_entity_poly.entity_id
_entity_poly.type
_entity_poly.pdbx_seq_one_letter_code
_entity_poly.pdbx_strand_id
1 'polypeptide(L)'
;MTAITPRLRDLLTSLGFGVLALAFRLWHLASPKGYIFDEVYYAKNAHSLAMHGVEFNPSTKVPEFIVHPPVGKWLIALGIKAFGYDEFGWRISSAIIGAISIILMFWVTRRLFDNYFLSCAATILISADGLHLVHSRTALLDLFLMFFILLGFLFLIYSRHWLAGIAFGLAIATKWNGLYFLIAFALFVLYVDYRANRAMERERAFLVTIKEKFILRGFQYFLIPVTVYISSWSGWLLSSFGYDRHWADSPRSSAYSFIPAPLRSLWHYHAEILHFHESLTTKHSYSANPWNWLILGRPTSFFYASPTNCGAPSCAQEVLALGTPLLWWSGIFALLITFGYWISRREWQSGLILLAVGAGYLPWFFFQKRTMFSFYAIAFEPFVILSITYCMAKYLENIEDPKILKRRRWILGGAITLVVINFLYFLPLFTGSVITYHTWQNLMWFPSWI
;
A
#
# COMPACT_ATOMS: atom_id res chain seq x y z
N MET A 1 15.82 -22.37 32.89
CA MET A 1 15.28 -21.79 31.64
C MET A 1 15.66 -20.32 31.63
N THR A 2 16.55 -19.93 30.74
CA THR A 2 16.93 -18.50 30.56
C THR A 2 15.73 -17.72 30.07
N ALA A 3 15.35 -16.66 30.79
CA ALA A 3 14.22 -15.83 30.41
C ALA A 3 14.47 -15.19 29.05
N ILE A 4 13.52 -15.35 28.12
CA ILE A 4 13.57 -14.76 26.78
C ILE A 4 13.63 -13.22 26.92
N THR A 5 14.65 -12.58 26.33
CA THR A 5 14.75 -11.13 26.36
C THR A 5 13.56 -10.49 25.64
N PRO A 6 13.10 -9.27 26.05
CA PRO A 6 12.00 -8.57 25.38
C PRO A 6 12.19 -8.42 23.86
N ARG A 7 13.42 -8.14 23.41
CA ARG A 7 13.77 -8.04 21.97
C ARG A 7 13.61 -9.36 21.22
N LEU A 8 14.06 -10.47 21.82
CA LEU A 8 13.93 -11.80 21.21
C LEU A 8 12.46 -12.21 21.15
N ARG A 9 11.67 -11.94 22.19
CA ARG A 9 10.22 -12.16 22.19
C ARG A 9 9.55 -11.39 21.05
N ASP A 10 9.82 -10.09 20.92
CA ASP A 10 9.23 -9.23 19.90
C ASP A 10 9.60 -9.72 18.48
N LEU A 11 10.85 -10.14 18.27
CA LEU A 11 11.32 -10.75 17.02
C LEU A 11 10.58 -12.06 16.71
N LEU A 12 10.57 -13.01 17.65
CA LEU A 12 9.92 -14.31 17.45
C LEU A 12 8.42 -14.15 17.20
N THR A 13 7.76 -13.22 17.90
CA THR A 13 6.34 -12.93 17.70
C THR A 13 6.07 -12.35 16.32
N SER A 14 6.83 -11.34 15.90
CA SER A 14 6.65 -10.73 14.58
C SER A 14 6.90 -11.71 13.44
N LEU A 15 7.94 -12.55 13.56
CA LEU A 15 8.22 -13.63 12.60
C LEU A 15 7.12 -14.70 12.61
N GLY A 16 6.60 -15.09 13.77
CA GLY A 16 5.48 -16.03 13.90
C GLY A 16 4.23 -15.53 13.17
N PHE A 17 3.86 -14.26 13.34
CA PHE A 17 2.78 -13.64 12.57
C PHE A 17 3.07 -13.64 11.06
N GLY A 18 4.30 -13.31 10.65
CA GLY A 18 4.70 -13.33 9.24
C GLY A 18 4.59 -14.73 8.61
N VAL A 19 5.07 -15.77 9.30
CA VAL A 19 4.99 -17.16 8.83
C VAL A 19 3.54 -17.62 8.71
N LEU A 20 2.71 -17.37 9.72
CA LEU A 20 1.28 -17.71 9.67
C LEU A 20 0.56 -16.95 8.55
N ALA A 21 0.87 -15.66 8.39
CA ALA A 21 0.32 -14.84 7.33
C ALA A 21 0.74 -15.35 5.94
N LEU A 22 2.01 -15.76 5.77
CA LEU A 22 2.49 -16.33 4.50
C LEU A 22 1.80 -17.65 4.20
N ALA A 23 1.74 -18.57 5.16
CA ALA A 23 1.07 -19.86 4.99
C ALA A 23 -0.38 -19.68 4.55
N PHE A 24 -1.11 -18.76 5.19
CA PHE A 24 -2.49 -18.45 4.84
C PHE A 24 -2.64 -17.82 3.44
N ARG A 25 -1.70 -16.99 3.00
CA ARG A 25 -1.71 -16.38 1.66
C ARG A 25 -1.33 -17.36 0.56
N LEU A 26 -0.47 -18.32 0.86
CA LEU A 26 -0.08 -19.38 -0.07
C LEU A 26 -1.17 -20.44 -0.28
N TRP A 27 -2.07 -20.59 0.69
CA TRP A 27 -3.15 -21.57 0.59
C TRP A 27 -4.07 -21.24 -0.60
N HIS A 28 -4.12 -22.18 -1.56
CA HIS A 28 -4.84 -22.03 -2.83
C HIS A 28 -4.50 -20.71 -3.59
N LEU A 29 -3.24 -20.27 -3.58
CA LEU A 29 -2.83 -19.00 -4.23
C LEU A 29 -3.11 -19.00 -5.74
N ALA A 30 -2.99 -20.15 -6.41
CA ALA A 30 -3.28 -20.30 -7.84
C ALA A 30 -4.79 -20.36 -8.19
N SER A 31 -5.68 -20.01 -7.24
CA SER A 31 -7.12 -19.93 -7.47
C SER A 31 -7.60 -18.49 -7.19
N PRO A 32 -8.55 -17.97 -8.00
CA PRO A 32 -9.10 -18.53 -9.23
C PRO A 32 -8.08 -18.68 -10.37
N LYS A 33 -8.39 -19.54 -11.35
CA LYS A 33 -7.56 -19.72 -12.53
C LYS A 33 -7.69 -18.55 -13.51
N GLY A 34 -6.60 -18.33 -14.28
CA GLY A 34 -6.51 -17.21 -15.22
C GLY A 34 -6.17 -15.89 -14.56
N TYR A 35 -6.20 -14.84 -15.38
CA TYR A 35 -5.98 -13.48 -14.88
C TYR A 35 -7.23 -12.95 -14.21
N ILE A 36 -7.06 -12.32 -13.05
CA ILE A 36 -8.13 -11.60 -12.37
C ILE A 36 -7.82 -10.10 -12.38
N PHE A 37 -8.80 -9.30 -12.72
CA PHE A 37 -8.73 -7.85 -12.80
C PHE A 37 -7.48 -7.36 -13.57
N ASP A 38 -6.68 -6.46 -12.98
CA ASP A 38 -5.50 -5.89 -13.64
C ASP A 38 -4.31 -6.86 -13.81
N GLU A 39 -4.41 -8.11 -13.34
CA GLU A 39 -3.40 -9.13 -13.66
C GLU A 39 -3.23 -9.31 -15.18
N VAL A 40 -4.30 -9.07 -15.95
CA VAL A 40 -4.26 -9.11 -17.42
C VAL A 40 -3.22 -8.15 -18.02
N TYR A 41 -2.91 -7.08 -17.32
CA TYR A 41 -1.86 -6.12 -17.70
C TYR A 41 -0.56 -6.45 -16.98
N TYR A 42 -0.58 -6.50 -15.64
CA TYR A 42 0.65 -6.54 -14.86
C TYR A 42 1.41 -7.86 -14.95
N ALA A 43 0.72 -9.01 -15.02
CA ALA A 43 1.40 -10.29 -15.20
C ALA A 43 2.03 -10.40 -16.59
N LYS A 44 1.36 -9.91 -17.65
CA LYS A 44 1.90 -9.86 -19.01
C LYS A 44 3.10 -8.92 -19.11
N ASN A 45 2.97 -7.70 -18.59
CA ASN A 45 4.07 -6.73 -18.59
C ASN A 45 5.27 -7.27 -17.78
N ALA A 46 5.04 -7.89 -16.62
CA ALA A 46 6.08 -8.49 -15.80
C ALA A 46 6.80 -9.64 -16.51
N HIS A 47 6.06 -10.50 -17.22
CA HIS A 47 6.65 -11.53 -18.04
C HIS A 47 7.51 -10.95 -19.17
N SER A 48 7.01 -9.93 -19.87
CA SER A 48 7.76 -9.22 -20.91
C SER A 48 9.03 -8.59 -20.37
N LEU A 49 8.96 -7.91 -19.22
CA LEU A 49 10.13 -7.36 -18.53
C LEU A 49 11.17 -8.44 -18.19
N ALA A 50 10.72 -9.62 -17.72
CA ALA A 50 11.60 -10.74 -17.40
C ALA A 50 12.34 -11.29 -18.63
N MET A 51 11.71 -11.25 -19.80
CA MET A 51 12.23 -11.80 -21.07
C MET A 51 13.02 -10.79 -21.89
N HIS A 52 12.61 -9.52 -21.90
CA HIS A 52 13.10 -8.51 -22.83
C HIS A 52 13.72 -7.28 -22.15
N GLY A 53 13.57 -7.13 -20.83
CA GLY A 53 14.01 -5.94 -20.07
C GLY A 53 13.10 -4.72 -20.25
N VAL A 54 12.13 -4.78 -21.16
CA VAL A 54 11.12 -3.76 -21.45
C VAL A 54 9.77 -4.42 -21.69
N GLU A 55 8.69 -3.64 -21.61
CA GLU A 55 7.36 -4.10 -21.97
C GLU A 55 7.24 -4.19 -23.50
N PHE A 56 6.97 -5.40 -23.96
CA PHE A 56 6.97 -5.76 -25.38
C PHE A 56 5.83 -6.73 -25.67
N ASN A 57 5.07 -6.46 -26.71
CA ASN A 57 4.01 -7.35 -27.15
C ASN A 57 4.59 -8.41 -28.10
N PRO A 58 4.68 -9.68 -27.71
CA PRO A 58 5.29 -10.71 -28.54
C PRO A 58 4.46 -11.03 -29.80
N SER A 59 3.16 -10.76 -29.79
CA SER A 59 2.27 -11.02 -30.94
C SER A 59 2.46 -9.98 -32.06
N THR A 60 2.59 -8.70 -31.67
CA THR A 60 2.76 -7.60 -32.63
C THR A 60 4.25 -7.26 -32.86
N LYS A 61 5.15 -7.79 -32.03
CA LYS A 61 6.60 -7.47 -32.00
C LYS A 61 6.87 -5.97 -31.83
N VAL A 62 6.00 -5.27 -31.10
CA VAL A 62 6.10 -3.81 -30.84
C VAL A 62 6.24 -3.56 -29.36
N PRO A 63 7.01 -2.52 -28.95
CA PRO A 63 7.02 -2.06 -27.57
C PRO A 63 5.64 -1.60 -27.12
N GLU A 64 5.29 -1.90 -25.87
CA GLU A 64 4.00 -1.49 -25.30
C GLU A 64 4.12 -0.19 -24.52
N PHE A 65 3.15 0.71 -24.73
CA PHE A 65 2.92 1.84 -23.85
C PHE A 65 2.38 1.35 -22.52
N ILE A 66 3.00 1.76 -21.42
CA ILE A 66 2.58 1.42 -20.07
C ILE A 66 2.37 2.67 -19.23
N VAL A 67 1.47 2.59 -18.26
CA VAL A 67 1.01 3.73 -17.49
C VAL A 67 1.54 3.78 -16.05
N HIS A 68 2.31 2.78 -15.64
CA HIS A 68 2.90 2.71 -14.30
C HIS A 68 4.38 2.34 -14.37
N PRO A 69 5.22 2.91 -13.47
CA PRO A 69 6.64 2.61 -13.37
C PRO A 69 6.94 1.12 -13.12
N PRO A 70 8.19 0.66 -13.34
CA PRO A 70 8.50 -0.77 -13.45
C PRO A 70 8.60 -1.55 -12.15
N VAL A 71 8.89 -0.94 -10.97
CA VAL A 71 9.30 -1.68 -9.75
C VAL A 71 8.29 -2.74 -9.32
N GLY A 72 6.99 -2.42 -9.28
CA GLY A 72 5.99 -3.42 -8.90
C GLY A 72 5.92 -4.59 -9.89
N LYS A 73 6.08 -4.31 -11.19
CA LYS A 73 6.14 -5.34 -12.23
C LYS A 73 7.43 -6.16 -12.15
N TRP A 74 8.57 -5.57 -11.73
CA TRP A 74 9.78 -6.32 -11.46
C TRP A 74 9.60 -7.35 -10.33
N LEU A 75 8.88 -6.97 -9.27
CA LEU A 75 8.59 -7.90 -8.17
C LEU A 75 7.71 -9.07 -8.65
N ILE A 76 6.71 -8.81 -9.48
CA ILE A 76 5.90 -9.86 -10.12
C ILE A 76 6.80 -10.73 -11.04
N ALA A 77 7.67 -10.12 -11.84
CA ALA A 77 8.61 -10.80 -12.72
C ALA A 77 9.55 -11.75 -11.99
N LEU A 78 10.00 -11.40 -10.76
CA LEU A 78 10.82 -12.30 -9.92
C LEU A 78 10.05 -13.58 -9.57
N GLY A 79 8.77 -13.47 -9.23
CA GLY A 79 7.93 -14.64 -8.97
C GLY A 79 7.74 -15.51 -10.22
N ILE A 80 7.45 -14.89 -11.37
CA ILE A 80 7.34 -15.59 -12.67
C ILE A 80 8.64 -16.30 -13.01
N LYS A 81 9.78 -15.65 -12.83
CA LYS A 81 11.10 -16.22 -13.15
C LYS A 81 11.46 -17.41 -12.25
N ALA A 82 11.03 -17.39 -10.99
CA ALA A 82 11.33 -18.43 -10.01
C ALA A 82 10.39 -19.64 -10.08
N PHE A 83 9.11 -19.43 -10.41
CA PHE A 83 8.06 -20.43 -10.28
C PHE A 83 7.29 -20.72 -11.57
N GLY A 84 7.56 -19.98 -12.66
CA GLY A 84 6.88 -20.13 -13.94
C GLY A 84 5.84 -19.06 -14.23
N TYR A 85 5.39 -19.00 -15.50
CA TYR A 85 4.39 -18.04 -15.95
C TYR A 85 2.98 -18.64 -15.81
N ASP A 86 2.54 -18.78 -14.56
CA ASP A 86 1.22 -19.27 -14.17
C ASP A 86 0.68 -18.46 -12.99
N GLU A 87 -0.54 -18.77 -12.52
CA GLU A 87 -1.21 -18.05 -11.45
C GLU A 87 -0.42 -18.04 -10.14
N PHE A 88 0.30 -19.10 -9.84
CA PHE A 88 1.17 -19.13 -8.67
C PHE A 88 2.38 -18.22 -8.85
N GLY A 89 3.02 -18.32 -10.01
CA GLY A 89 4.24 -17.56 -10.32
C GLY A 89 4.03 -16.06 -10.30
N TRP A 90 2.96 -15.53 -10.90
CA TRP A 90 2.76 -14.07 -10.84
C TRP A 90 2.18 -13.56 -9.51
N ARG A 91 1.54 -14.42 -8.67
CA ARG A 91 0.96 -14.01 -7.37
C ARG A 91 1.90 -14.18 -6.18
N ILE A 92 2.93 -15.02 -6.26
CA ILE A 92 3.80 -15.37 -5.13
C ILE A 92 4.49 -14.16 -4.50
N SER A 93 4.95 -13.20 -5.32
CA SER A 93 5.60 -11.99 -4.82
C SER A 93 4.64 -11.15 -3.98
N SER A 94 3.37 -11.07 -4.37
CA SER A 94 2.33 -10.40 -3.57
C SER A 94 2.10 -11.11 -2.22
N ALA A 95 2.09 -12.44 -2.20
CA ALA A 95 1.93 -13.21 -0.97
C ALA A 95 3.08 -12.99 0.00
N ILE A 96 4.32 -12.99 -0.49
CA ILE A 96 5.53 -12.72 0.32
C ILE A 96 5.53 -11.30 0.87
N ILE A 97 5.31 -10.31 0.01
CA ILE A 97 5.31 -8.89 0.40
C ILE A 97 4.15 -8.60 1.37
N GLY A 98 2.99 -9.19 1.14
CA GLY A 98 1.87 -9.10 2.07
C GLY A 98 2.17 -9.67 3.46
N ALA A 99 2.91 -10.78 3.55
CA ALA A 99 3.35 -11.34 4.83
C ALA A 99 4.43 -10.46 5.50
N ILE A 100 5.36 -9.90 4.74
CA ILE A 100 6.38 -9.00 5.28
C ILE A 100 5.75 -7.69 5.78
N SER A 101 4.71 -7.17 5.12
CA SER A 101 4.02 -5.95 5.59
C SER A 101 3.34 -6.13 6.95
N ILE A 102 2.91 -7.36 7.28
CA ILE A 102 2.40 -7.71 8.61
C ILE A 102 3.52 -7.63 9.67
N ILE A 103 4.72 -8.12 9.35
CA ILE A 103 5.89 -7.96 10.21
C ILE A 103 6.24 -6.48 10.39
N LEU A 104 6.20 -5.70 9.31
CA LEU A 104 6.46 -4.25 9.39
C LEU A 104 5.45 -3.54 10.29
N MET A 105 4.16 -3.90 10.22
CA MET A 105 3.12 -3.32 11.06
C MET A 105 3.40 -3.54 12.55
N PHE A 106 3.88 -4.73 12.94
CA PHE A 106 4.33 -4.99 14.32
C PHE A 106 5.40 -3.99 14.76
N TRP A 107 6.45 -3.81 13.95
CA TRP A 107 7.59 -2.96 14.30
C TRP A 107 7.26 -1.46 14.24
N VAL A 108 6.42 -1.03 13.31
CA VAL A 108 5.89 0.34 13.26
C VAL A 108 5.14 0.66 14.55
N THR A 109 4.20 -0.21 14.93
CA THR A 109 3.40 -0.03 16.15
C THR A 109 4.27 -0.08 17.40
N ARG A 110 5.24 -1.01 17.44
CA ARG A 110 6.20 -1.15 18.54
C ARG A 110 7.03 0.13 18.74
N ARG A 111 7.42 0.77 17.65
CA ARG A 111 8.18 2.01 17.67
C ARG A 111 7.32 3.22 18.07
N LEU A 112 6.07 3.29 17.63
CA LEU A 112 5.18 4.43 17.90
C LEU A 112 4.66 4.45 19.35
N PHE A 113 4.34 3.29 19.91
CA PHE A 113 3.62 3.20 21.19
C PHE A 113 4.41 2.50 22.28
N ASP A 114 5.55 1.92 21.97
CA ASP A 114 6.41 1.13 22.89
C ASP A 114 5.62 0.09 23.72
N ASN A 115 4.63 -0.55 23.13
CA ASN A 115 3.69 -1.45 23.78
C ASN A 115 3.52 -2.75 23.00
N TYR A 116 3.89 -3.87 23.62
CA TYR A 116 3.81 -5.20 23.01
C TYR A 116 2.37 -5.62 22.66
N PHE A 117 1.40 -5.38 23.57
CA PHE A 117 -0.01 -5.73 23.34
C PHE A 117 -0.57 -4.97 22.14
N LEU A 118 -0.28 -3.68 22.02
CA LEU A 118 -0.71 -2.85 20.88
C LEU A 118 -0.04 -3.31 19.58
N SER A 119 1.22 -3.74 19.63
CA SER A 119 1.90 -4.27 18.45
C SER A 119 1.23 -5.56 17.94
N CYS A 120 0.91 -6.49 18.85
CA CYS A 120 0.13 -7.68 18.49
C CYS A 120 -1.27 -7.32 17.95
N ALA A 121 -1.97 -6.38 18.61
CA ALA A 121 -3.29 -5.93 18.19
C ALA A 121 -3.31 -5.39 16.77
N ALA A 122 -2.41 -4.44 16.45
CA ALA A 122 -2.29 -3.88 15.11
C ALA A 122 -1.94 -4.93 14.06
N THR A 123 -1.06 -5.88 14.42
CA THR A 123 -0.66 -6.99 13.54
C THR A 123 -1.82 -7.93 13.25
N ILE A 124 -2.65 -8.23 14.23
CA ILE A 124 -3.87 -9.02 14.04
C ILE A 124 -4.88 -8.27 13.17
N LEU A 125 -5.08 -6.97 13.40
CA LEU A 125 -6.03 -6.16 12.63
C LEU A 125 -5.67 -6.10 11.15
N ILE A 126 -4.40 -5.84 10.77
CA ILE A 126 -3.98 -5.85 9.36
C ILE A 126 -4.04 -7.26 8.76
N SER A 127 -3.79 -8.30 9.56
CA SER A 127 -3.93 -9.69 9.10
C SER A 127 -5.37 -10.08 8.84
N ALA A 128 -6.32 -9.47 9.56
CA ALA A 128 -7.75 -9.68 9.48
C ALA A 128 -8.44 -8.59 8.62
N ASP A 129 -7.73 -7.98 7.68
CA ASP A 129 -8.37 -7.13 6.67
C ASP A 129 -8.48 -7.82 5.31
N GLY A 130 -9.71 -7.78 4.76
CA GLY A 130 -10.03 -8.38 3.46
C GLY A 130 -9.32 -7.69 2.32
N LEU A 131 -9.23 -6.35 2.34
CA LEU A 131 -8.54 -5.58 1.29
C LEU A 131 -7.06 -5.96 1.22
N HIS A 132 -6.39 -6.03 2.37
CA HIS A 132 -5.00 -6.47 2.45
C HIS A 132 -4.81 -7.92 2.00
N LEU A 133 -5.73 -8.82 2.37
CA LEU A 133 -5.65 -10.23 1.98
C LEU A 133 -5.82 -10.39 0.48
N VAL A 134 -6.84 -9.77 -0.14
CA VAL A 134 -7.09 -9.84 -1.58
C VAL A 134 -5.87 -9.36 -2.36
N HIS A 135 -5.32 -8.19 -2.02
CA HIS A 135 -4.11 -7.67 -2.69
C HIS A 135 -2.87 -8.54 -2.46
N SER A 136 -2.79 -9.23 -1.33
CA SER A 136 -1.70 -10.18 -1.04
C SER A 136 -1.82 -11.49 -1.83
N ARG A 137 -2.91 -11.69 -2.57
CA ARG A 137 -3.19 -12.90 -3.36
C ARG A 137 -3.41 -12.61 -4.84
N THR A 138 -3.21 -11.35 -5.24
CA THR A 138 -3.36 -10.88 -6.62
C THR A 138 -2.11 -10.11 -7.05
N ALA A 139 -1.74 -10.20 -8.32
CA ALA A 139 -0.55 -9.52 -8.84
C ALA A 139 -0.88 -8.07 -9.25
N LEU A 140 -1.23 -7.24 -8.26
CA LEU A 140 -1.49 -5.81 -8.42
C LEU A 140 -0.37 -4.96 -7.81
N LEU A 141 -0.22 -3.74 -8.32
CA LEU A 141 0.87 -2.83 -7.91
C LEU A 141 0.61 -2.17 -6.55
N ASP A 142 -0.64 -2.06 -6.14
CA ASP A 142 -1.07 -1.28 -4.98
C ASP A 142 -0.54 -1.84 -3.64
N LEU A 143 -0.40 -3.17 -3.53
CA LEU A 143 0.21 -3.79 -2.36
C LEU A 143 1.70 -3.42 -2.23
N PHE A 144 2.45 -3.46 -3.34
CA PHE A 144 3.87 -3.11 -3.34
C PHE A 144 4.06 -1.62 -3.00
N LEU A 145 3.19 -0.76 -3.53
CA LEU A 145 3.15 0.66 -3.16
C LEU A 145 2.96 0.84 -1.65
N MET A 146 1.92 0.22 -1.08
CA MET A 146 1.63 0.26 0.36
C MET A 146 2.81 -0.24 1.18
N PHE A 147 3.41 -1.36 0.77
CA PHE A 147 4.58 -1.94 1.44
C PHE A 147 5.76 -0.95 1.50
N PHE A 148 6.11 -0.32 0.38
CA PHE A 148 7.22 0.64 0.34
C PHE A 148 6.90 1.92 1.12
N ILE A 149 5.65 2.37 1.14
CA ILE A 149 5.21 3.49 1.98
C ILE A 149 5.37 3.13 3.46
N LEU A 150 4.91 1.95 3.89
CA LEU A 150 5.00 1.49 5.28
C LEU A 150 6.47 1.29 5.71
N LEU A 151 7.32 0.76 4.81
CA LEU A 151 8.76 0.61 5.03
C LEU A 151 9.45 1.98 5.16
N GLY A 152 9.13 2.93 4.28
CA GLY A 152 9.62 4.30 4.36
C GLY A 152 9.20 4.99 5.64
N PHE A 153 7.96 4.79 6.06
CA PHE A 153 7.44 5.28 7.33
C PHE A 153 8.17 4.66 8.53
N LEU A 154 8.44 3.36 8.52
CA LEU A 154 9.24 2.69 9.55
C LEU A 154 10.63 3.32 9.66
N PHE A 155 11.34 3.50 8.54
CA PHE A 155 12.65 4.13 8.55
C PHE A 155 12.60 5.59 9.02
N LEU A 156 11.56 6.32 8.67
CA LEU A 156 11.34 7.70 9.09
C LEU A 156 11.22 7.79 10.61
N ILE A 157 10.37 6.97 11.26
CA ILE A 157 10.18 6.99 12.72
C ILE A 157 11.40 6.46 13.50
N TYR A 158 12.31 5.72 12.84
CA TYR A 158 13.63 5.36 13.36
C TYR A 158 14.71 6.37 13.00
N SER A 159 14.36 7.52 12.41
CA SER A 159 15.30 8.57 11.95
C SER A 159 16.36 8.05 10.96
N ARG A 160 16.04 6.99 10.22
CA ARG A 160 16.88 6.43 9.15
C ARG A 160 16.53 7.07 7.80
N HIS A 161 16.71 8.39 7.70
CA HIS A 161 16.22 9.22 6.60
C HIS A 161 16.74 8.80 5.20
N TRP A 162 17.98 8.29 5.09
CA TRP A 162 18.52 7.77 3.83
C TRP A 162 17.73 6.55 3.33
N LEU A 163 17.47 5.61 4.22
CA LEU A 163 16.66 4.41 3.91
C LEU A 163 15.20 4.78 3.64
N ALA A 164 14.66 5.77 4.34
CA ALA A 164 13.33 6.29 4.08
C ALA A 164 13.23 6.87 2.66
N GLY A 165 14.22 7.65 2.21
CA GLY A 165 14.30 8.17 0.85
C GLY A 165 14.32 7.08 -0.21
N ILE A 166 15.10 6.01 0.00
CA ILE A 166 15.13 4.85 -0.91
C ILE A 166 13.74 4.18 -0.97
N ALA A 167 13.12 3.92 0.18
CA ALA A 167 11.82 3.26 0.24
C ALA A 167 10.72 4.09 -0.43
N PHE A 168 10.67 5.41 -0.21
CA PHE A 168 9.74 6.29 -0.90
C PHE A 168 10.04 6.41 -2.41
N GLY A 169 11.31 6.37 -2.82
CA GLY A 169 11.71 6.27 -4.22
C GLY A 169 11.15 5.01 -4.88
N LEU A 170 11.23 3.85 -4.20
CA LEU A 170 10.65 2.58 -4.66
C LEU A 170 9.11 2.65 -4.69
N ALA A 171 8.48 3.33 -3.75
CA ALA A 171 7.03 3.56 -3.77
C ALA A 171 6.60 4.33 -5.03
N ILE A 172 7.27 5.43 -5.36
CA ILE A 172 6.99 6.22 -6.57
C ILE A 172 7.30 5.41 -7.82
N ALA A 173 8.40 4.65 -7.82
CA ALA A 173 8.80 3.76 -8.90
C ALA A 173 7.88 2.52 -9.05
N THR A 174 6.94 2.33 -8.14
CA THR A 174 5.84 1.36 -8.25
C THR A 174 4.58 2.02 -8.81
N LYS A 175 4.18 3.17 -8.23
CA LYS A 175 2.97 3.91 -8.63
C LYS A 175 3.10 5.38 -8.19
N TRP A 176 2.74 6.33 -9.06
CA TRP A 176 2.99 7.76 -8.84
C TRP A 176 2.34 8.36 -7.59
N ASN A 177 1.25 7.77 -7.09
CA ASN A 177 0.65 8.25 -5.83
C ASN A 177 1.56 8.07 -4.60
N GLY A 178 2.65 7.30 -4.68
CA GLY A 178 3.73 7.31 -3.69
C GLY A 178 4.36 8.69 -3.48
N LEU A 179 4.31 9.58 -4.49
CA LEU A 179 4.81 10.94 -4.41
C LEU A 179 4.10 11.79 -3.34
N TYR A 180 2.80 11.56 -3.14
CA TYR A 180 2.03 12.29 -2.12
C TYR A 180 2.58 12.01 -0.71
N PHE A 181 2.93 10.76 -0.44
CA PHE A 181 3.54 10.37 0.84
C PHE A 181 4.95 10.91 0.99
N LEU A 182 5.77 10.85 -0.06
CA LEU A 182 7.12 11.43 -0.04
C LEU A 182 7.08 12.91 0.31
N ILE A 183 6.24 13.70 -0.37
CA ILE A 183 6.10 15.14 -0.13
C ILE A 183 5.63 15.40 1.31
N ALA A 184 4.57 14.71 1.75
CA ALA A 184 4.04 14.87 3.09
C ALA A 184 5.08 14.59 4.18
N PHE A 185 5.82 13.49 4.04
CA PHE A 185 6.84 13.12 5.03
C PHE A 185 8.11 13.95 4.94
N ALA A 186 8.51 14.42 3.76
CA ALA A 186 9.61 15.37 3.62
C ALA A 186 9.30 16.70 4.33
N LEU A 187 8.10 17.23 4.14
CA LEU A 187 7.63 18.43 4.83
C LEU A 187 7.52 18.21 6.35
N PHE A 188 7.06 17.04 6.78
CA PHE A 188 7.03 16.68 8.19
C PHE A 188 8.44 16.66 8.82
N VAL A 189 9.42 16.10 8.14
CA VAL A 189 10.81 16.07 8.64
C VAL A 189 11.38 17.48 8.75
N LEU A 190 11.17 18.33 7.75
CA LEU A 190 11.57 19.76 7.82
C LEU A 190 10.86 20.49 8.97
N TYR A 191 9.59 20.19 9.20
CA TYR A 191 8.85 20.75 10.35
C TYR A 191 9.44 20.28 11.68
N VAL A 192 9.82 19.01 11.82
CA VAL A 192 10.48 18.49 13.03
C VAL A 192 11.82 19.17 13.26
N ASP A 193 12.64 19.34 12.21
CA ASP A 193 13.92 20.05 12.29
C ASP A 193 13.70 21.53 12.70
N TYR A 194 12.68 22.20 12.14
CA TYR A 194 12.29 23.56 12.54
C TYR A 194 11.88 23.63 14.02
N ARG A 195 11.03 22.69 14.47
CA ARG A 195 10.60 22.64 15.87
C ARG A 195 11.76 22.41 16.82
N ALA A 196 12.74 21.60 16.46
CA ALA A 196 13.96 21.39 17.23
C ALA A 196 14.78 22.70 17.36
N ASN A 197 15.00 23.42 16.27
CA ASN A 197 15.71 24.71 16.29
C ASN A 197 14.97 25.78 17.10
N ARG A 198 13.63 25.80 17.02
CA ARG A 198 12.80 26.72 17.81
C ARG A 198 12.84 26.38 19.31
N ALA A 199 12.86 25.10 19.67
CA ALA A 199 12.95 24.67 21.07
C ALA A 199 14.32 24.98 21.70
N MET A 200 15.38 25.15 20.89
CA MET A 200 16.70 25.62 21.31
C MET A 200 16.79 27.17 21.34
N GLU A 201 15.66 27.87 21.24
CA GLU A 201 15.55 29.34 21.25
C GLU A 201 16.42 30.05 20.21
N ARG A 202 16.75 29.37 19.09
CA ARG A 202 17.57 29.96 18.02
C ARG A 202 16.82 31.10 17.36
N GLU A 203 17.44 32.26 17.30
CA GLU A 203 16.92 33.39 16.53
C GLU A 203 16.70 32.96 15.07
N ARG A 204 15.57 33.40 14.50
CA ARG A 204 15.19 33.05 13.11
C ARG A 204 15.25 31.55 12.83
N ALA A 205 14.75 30.71 13.75
CA ALA A 205 14.79 29.24 13.70
C ALA A 205 14.44 28.64 12.31
N PHE A 206 13.52 29.27 11.57
CA PHE A 206 13.16 28.84 10.21
C PHE A 206 14.35 28.99 9.24
N LEU A 207 15.01 30.15 9.21
CA LEU A 207 16.17 30.41 8.34
C LEU A 207 17.34 29.51 8.69
N VAL A 208 17.56 29.27 9.99
CA VAL A 208 18.60 28.33 10.48
C VAL A 208 18.30 26.91 9.99
N THR A 209 17.03 26.47 10.06
CA THR A 209 16.63 25.15 9.56
C THR A 209 16.90 25.03 8.06
N ILE A 210 16.51 26.01 7.27
CA ILE A 210 16.78 26.01 5.83
C ILE A 210 18.29 25.95 5.57
N LYS A 211 19.08 26.80 6.22
CA LYS A 211 20.53 26.84 6.02
C LYS A 211 21.23 25.52 6.40
N GLU A 212 20.86 24.91 7.52
CA GLU A 212 21.54 23.73 8.05
C GLU A 212 21.03 22.40 7.52
N LYS A 213 19.72 22.30 7.20
CA LYS A 213 19.06 21.02 6.92
C LYS A 213 18.54 20.87 5.50
N PHE A 214 18.26 21.97 4.79
CA PHE A 214 17.61 21.90 3.46
C PHE A 214 18.40 21.06 2.45
N ILE A 215 19.71 21.28 2.37
CA ILE A 215 20.57 20.53 1.44
C ILE A 215 20.56 19.04 1.81
N LEU A 216 20.79 18.71 3.10
CA LEU A 216 20.79 17.32 3.56
C LEU A 216 19.43 16.64 3.31
N ARG A 217 18.32 17.31 3.64
CA ARG A 217 16.97 16.78 3.41
C ARG A 217 16.64 16.70 1.92
N GLY A 218 17.15 17.65 1.12
CA GLY A 218 17.08 17.60 -0.33
C GLY A 218 17.77 16.35 -0.91
N PHE A 219 18.96 15.98 -0.42
CA PHE A 219 19.59 14.72 -0.79
C PHE A 219 18.71 13.51 -0.40
N GLN A 220 18.20 13.48 0.82
CA GLN A 220 17.47 12.34 1.38
C GLN A 220 16.07 12.16 0.79
N TYR A 221 15.33 13.24 0.51
CA TYR A 221 13.92 13.19 0.12
C TYR A 221 13.64 13.72 -1.30
N PHE A 222 14.68 14.13 -2.04
CA PHE A 222 14.56 14.50 -3.44
C PHE A 222 15.56 13.72 -4.31
N LEU A 223 16.87 13.91 -4.09
CA LEU A 223 17.87 13.31 -4.99
C LEU A 223 17.84 11.77 -4.95
N ILE A 224 17.80 11.17 -3.76
CA ILE A 224 17.73 9.70 -3.64
C ILE A 224 16.45 9.14 -4.26
N PRO A 225 15.24 9.60 -3.91
CA PRO A 225 14.02 9.12 -4.57
C PRO A 225 14.05 9.27 -6.08
N VAL A 226 14.53 10.39 -6.61
CA VAL A 226 14.68 10.62 -8.07
C VAL A 226 15.66 9.63 -8.68
N THR A 227 16.82 9.40 -8.02
CA THR A 227 17.82 8.43 -8.49
C THR A 227 17.24 7.01 -8.53
N VAL A 228 16.55 6.59 -7.46
CA VAL A 228 15.88 5.28 -7.40
C VAL A 228 14.81 5.17 -8.49
N TYR A 229 14.02 6.22 -8.69
CA TYR A 229 12.99 6.27 -9.72
C TYR A 229 13.59 6.12 -11.13
N ILE A 230 14.59 6.93 -11.48
CA ILE A 230 15.24 6.85 -12.80
C ILE A 230 15.94 5.51 -12.97
N SER A 231 16.61 4.98 -11.95
CA SER A 231 17.24 3.66 -11.99
C SER A 231 16.24 2.54 -12.23
N SER A 232 14.98 2.69 -11.81
CA SER A 232 13.93 1.71 -12.10
C SER A 232 13.60 1.59 -13.59
N TRP A 233 13.91 2.61 -14.39
CA TRP A 233 13.75 2.61 -15.85
C TRP A 233 14.97 2.07 -16.59
N SER A 234 15.93 1.43 -15.89
CA SER A 234 17.18 0.95 -16.48
C SER A 234 16.97 0.01 -17.68
N GLY A 235 16.00 -0.90 -17.63
CA GLY A 235 15.64 -1.76 -18.75
C GLY A 235 15.29 -0.94 -20.00
N TRP A 236 14.42 0.05 -19.85
CA TRP A 236 14.02 0.95 -20.94
C TRP A 236 15.17 1.87 -21.38
N LEU A 237 15.95 2.42 -20.45
CA LEU A 237 17.09 3.30 -20.75
C LEU A 237 18.21 2.60 -21.52
N LEU A 238 18.49 1.34 -21.19
CA LEU A 238 19.57 0.55 -21.80
C LEU A 238 19.11 -0.21 -23.05
N SER A 239 17.81 -0.34 -23.27
CA SER A 239 17.25 -0.98 -24.47
C SER A 239 17.16 -0.01 -25.64
N SER A 240 17.25 -0.56 -26.85
CA SER A 240 16.94 0.16 -28.10
C SER A 240 15.46 -0.01 -28.52
N PHE A 241 14.69 -0.89 -27.85
CA PHE A 241 13.31 -1.20 -28.28
C PHE A 241 12.25 -0.70 -27.35
N GLY A 242 12.55 0.10 -26.31
CA GLY A 242 11.54 0.64 -25.41
C GLY A 242 10.54 1.54 -26.17
N TYR A 243 9.28 1.60 -25.71
CA TYR A 243 8.28 2.49 -26.29
C TYR A 243 8.82 3.94 -26.34
N ASP A 244 8.75 4.57 -27.53
CA ASP A 244 9.25 5.93 -27.82
C ASP A 244 10.68 6.22 -27.35
N ARG A 245 11.52 5.17 -27.25
CA ARG A 245 12.92 5.27 -26.81
C ARG A 245 13.74 6.23 -27.67
N HIS A 246 13.41 6.34 -28.95
CA HIS A 246 14.07 7.16 -29.95
C HIS A 246 13.32 8.44 -30.31
N TRP A 247 12.31 8.83 -29.54
CA TRP A 247 11.54 10.06 -29.81
C TRP A 247 12.44 11.30 -29.93
N ALA A 248 13.43 11.42 -29.05
CA ALA A 248 14.34 12.56 -29.02
C ALA A 248 15.38 12.60 -30.17
N ASP A 249 15.47 11.56 -30.97
CA ASP A 249 16.32 11.53 -32.15
C ASP A 249 15.70 12.31 -33.34
N SER A 250 14.41 12.68 -33.19
CA SER A 250 13.69 13.48 -34.17
C SER A 250 13.99 14.99 -34.02
N PRO A 251 13.91 15.80 -35.12
CA PRO A 251 14.10 17.25 -35.06
C PRO A 251 13.17 17.98 -34.12
N ARG A 252 12.01 17.40 -33.78
CA ARG A 252 11.01 17.97 -32.84
C ARG A 252 11.52 18.16 -31.40
N SER A 253 12.62 17.48 -31.04
CA SER A 253 13.17 17.50 -29.67
C SER A 253 14.39 18.41 -29.50
N SER A 254 14.70 19.26 -30.47
CA SER A 254 15.94 20.05 -30.48
C SER A 254 16.09 21.11 -29.39
N ALA A 255 14.95 21.57 -28.78
CA ALA A 255 14.92 22.67 -27.81
C ALA A 255 15.79 22.46 -26.56
N TYR A 256 16.07 21.20 -26.15
CA TYR A 256 16.84 20.84 -24.96
C TYR A 256 18.00 19.89 -25.31
N SER A 257 18.71 20.16 -26.40
CA SER A 257 19.78 19.29 -26.90
C SER A 257 20.94 19.06 -25.93
N PHE A 258 21.13 19.92 -24.94
CA PHE A 258 22.11 19.72 -23.85
C PHE A 258 21.78 18.58 -22.90
N ILE A 259 20.48 18.10 -22.87
CA ILE A 259 20.07 16.94 -22.09
C ILE A 259 20.23 15.69 -23.00
N PRO A 260 20.83 14.60 -22.49
CA PRO A 260 20.97 13.36 -23.26
C PRO A 260 19.63 12.86 -23.85
N ALA A 261 19.65 12.44 -25.12
CA ALA A 261 18.45 12.00 -25.85
C ALA A 261 17.60 10.96 -25.08
N PRO A 262 18.19 9.94 -24.42
CA PRO A 262 17.41 9.01 -23.60
C PRO A 262 16.57 9.65 -22.50
N LEU A 263 17.10 10.67 -21.83
CA LEU A 263 16.38 11.37 -20.77
C LEU A 263 15.27 12.27 -21.31
N ARG A 264 15.47 12.88 -22.50
CA ARG A 264 14.41 13.64 -23.19
C ARG A 264 13.29 12.73 -23.68
N SER A 265 13.62 11.55 -24.22
CA SER A 265 12.62 10.54 -24.60
C SER A 265 11.87 10.02 -23.38
N LEU A 266 12.56 9.80 -22.24
CA LEU A 266 11.92 9.40 -21.00
C LEU A 266 10.96 10.48 -20.47
N TRP A 267 11.35 11.75 -20.56
CA TRP A 267 10.48 12.88 -20.21
C TRP A 267 9.21 12.91 -21.08
N HIS A 268 9.36 12.74 -22.39
CA HIS A 268 8.22 12.65 -23.31
C HIS A 268 7.29 11.50 -22.93
N TYR A 269 7.84 10.31 -22.68
CA TYR A 269 7.06 9.16 -22.23
C TYR A 269 6.28 9.45 -20.94
N HIS A 270 6.90 10.16 -19.98
CA HIS A 270 6.22 10.57 -18.75
C HIS A 270 5.10 11.58 -19.00
N ALA A 271 5.25 12.47 -19.96
CA ALA A 271 4.19 13.40 -20.36
C ALA A 271 2.98 12.64 -20.94
N GLU A 272 3.22 11.61 -21.77
CA GLU A 272 2.15 10.75 -22.29
C GLU A 272 1.45 9.94 -21.16
N ILE A 273 2.23 9.38 -20.21
CA ILE A 273 1.66 8.72 -19.03
C ILE A 273 0.77 9.69 -18.24
N LEU A 274 1.22 10.92 -18.02
CA LEU A 274 0.43 11.94 -17.33
C LEU A 274 -0.86 12.25 -18.08
N HIS A 275 -0.76 12.50 -19.39
CA HIS A 275 -1.92 12.74 -20.25
C HIS A 275 -2.93 11.59 -20.22
N PHE A 276 -2.46 10.36 -20.27
CA PHE A 276 -3.31 9.17 -20.11
C PHE A 276 -4.06 9.20 -18.77
N HIS A 277 -3.35 9.47 -17.67
CA HIS A 277 -3.98 9.51 -16.35
C HIS A 277 -4.99 10.64 -16.20
N GLU A 278 -4.78 11.79 -16.83
CA GLU A 278 -5.71 12.92 -16.81
C GLU A 278 -6.95 12.66 -17.68
N SER A 279 -6.77 11.98 -18.81
CA SER A 279 -7.85 11.69 -19.78
C SER A 279 -8.69 10.44 -19.44
N LEU A 280 -8.29 9.64 -18.45
CA LEU A 280 -8.96 8.40 -18.10
C LEU A 280 -10.32 8.67 -17.42
N THR A 281 -11.37 8.85 -18.23
CA THR A 281 -12.75 9.12 -17.78
C THR A 281 -13.73 8.02 -18.18
N THR A 282 -13.25 6.89 -18.74
CA THR A 282 -14.06 5.76 -19.13
C THR A 282 -14.88 5.22 -17.96
N LYS A 283 -16.20 5.14 -18.10
CA LYS A 283 -17.07 4.61 -17.06
C LYS A 283 -16.76 3.14 -16.82
N HIS A 284 -16.65 2.76 -15.56
CA HIS A 284 -16.47 1.38 -15.13
C HIS A 284 -17.54 1.04 -14.06
N SER A 285 -18.12 -0.15 -14.11
CA SER A 285 -19.18 -0.57 -13.18
C SER A 285 -18.78 -0.50 -11.70
N TYR A 286 -17.51 -0.75 -11.41
CA TYR A 286 -16.95 -0.69 -10.06
C TYR A 286 -16.20 0.63 -9.77
N SER A 287 -16.35 1.67 -10.60
CA SER A 287 -15.75 2.97 -10.27
C SER A 287 -16.33 3.50 -8.96
N ALA A 288 -15.45 3.99 -8.10
CA ALA A 288 -15.79 4.50 -6.77
C ALA A 288 -15.11 5.83 -6.50
N ASN A 289 -15.90 6.85 -6.23
CA ASN A 289 -15.40 8.16 -5.80
C ASN A 289 -14.80 8.05 -4.38
N PRO A 290 -13.79 8.85 -4.00
CA PRO A 290 -13.16 8.81 -2.66
C PRO A 290 -14.14 8.85 -1.49
N TRP A 291 -15.27 9.53 -1.62
CA TRP A 291 -16.35 9.54 -0.61
C TRP A 291 -16.81 8.14 -0.18
N ASN A 292 -16.72 7.16 -1.08
CA ASN A 292 -17.18 5.80 -0.86
C ASN A 292 -16.12 4.87 -0.24
N TRP A 293 -14.83 5.27 -0.20
CA TRP A 293 -13.76 4.34 0.12
C TRP A 293 -13.78 3.92 1.59
N LEU A 294 -13.83 4.88 2.52
CA LEU A 294 -13.82 4.58 3.96
C LEU A 294 -15.09 3.88 4.43
N ILE A 295 -16.24 4.20 3.83
CA ILE A 295 -17.52 3.58 4.19
C ILE A 295 -17.76 2.24 3.48
N LEU A 296 -16.84 1.82 2.59
CA LEU A 296 -16.95 0.62 1.75
C LEU A 296 -18.18 0.65 0.84
N GLY A 297 -18.51 1.84 0.31
CA GLY A 297 -19.76 2.03 -0.44
C GLY A 297 -19.80 1.34 -1.79
N ARG A 298 -18.65 1.14 -2.47
CA ARG A 298 -18.55 0.43 -3.75
C ARG A 298 -17.20 -0.30 -3.81
N PRO A 299 -17.07 -1.52 -3.24
CA PRO A 299 -15.88 -2.35 -3.39
C PRO A 299 -15.75 -2.83 -4.85
N THR A 300 -14.56 -3.23 -5.24
CA THR A 300 -14.27 -3.65 -6.61
C THR A 300 -14.21 -5.17 -6.68
N SER A 301 -15.07 -5.79 -7.47
CA SER A 301 -14.96 -7.22 -7.78
C SER A 301 -13.82 -7.43 -8.76
N PHE A 302 -12.79 -8.17 -8.34
CA PHE A 302 -11.64 -8.53 -9.17
C PHE A 302 -11.92 -9.74 -10.04
N PHE A 303 -12.86 -10.56 -9.62
CA PHE A 303 -13.27 -11.76 -10.33
C PHE A 303 -14.68 -12.17 -9.91
N TYR A 304 -15.51 -12.57 -10.88
CA TYR A 304 -16.79 -13.21 -10.63
C TYR A 304 -17.02 -14.33 -11.65
N ALA A 305 -17.49 -15.48 -11.18
CA ALA A 305 -17.93 -16.59 -12.01
C ALA A 305 -19.10 -17.32 -11.35
N SER A 306 -19.88 -18.04 -12.16
CA SER A 306 -20.99 -18.88 -11.72
C SER A 306 -20.68 -20.36 -12.02
N PRO A 307 -19.83 -21.01 -11.24
CA PRO A 307 -19.50 -22.43 -11.41
C PRO A 307 -20.71 -23.30 -11.09
N THR A 308 -20.68 -24.59 -11.49
CA THR A 308 -21.81 -25.51 -11.34
C THR A 308 -21.64 -26.56 -10.23
N ASN A 309 -20.53 -26.56 -9.51
CA ASN A 309 -20.14 -27.68 -8.63
C ASN A 309 -19.95 -27.29 -7.15
N CYS A 310 -20.89 -26.52 -6.60
CA CYS A 310 -20.90 -26.21 -5.16
C CYS A 310 -21.88 -27.06 -4.34
N GLY A 311 -22.49 -28.07 -4.93
CA GLY A 311 -23.50 -28.91 -4.25
C GLY A 311 -24.91 -28.27 -4.19
N ALA A 312 -25.16 -27.19 -4.95
CA ALA A 312 -26.44 -26.49 -5.06
C ALA A 312 -26.76 -26.18 -6.51
N PRO A 313 -28.06 -25.86 -6.84
CA PRO A 313 -28.49 -25.54 -8.21
C PRO A 313 -27.77 -24.33 -8.82
N SER A 314 -27.35 -23.37 -7.98
CA SER A 314 -26.61 -22.18 -8.42
C SER A 314 -25.47 -21.87 -7.46
N CYS A 315 -24.31 -21.53 -8.04
CA CYS A 315 -23.08 -21.24 -7.31
C CYS A 315 -22.54 -19.86 -7.70
N ALA A 316 -21.74 -19.29 -6.84
CA ALA A 316 -20.97 -18.09 -7.10
C ALA A 316 -19.52 -18.27 -6.63
N GLN A 317 -18.62 -17.66 -7.36
CA GLN A 317 -17.21 -17.53 -6.99
C GLN A 317 -16.80 -16.09 -7.24
N GLU A 318 -16.37 -15.38 -6.21
CA GLU A 318 -15.98 -13.98 -6.32
C GLU A 318 -14.69 -13.69 -5.55
N VAL A 319 -13.85 -12.83 -6.12
CA VAL A 319 -12.76 -12.16 -5.41
C VAL A 319 -13.12 -10.69 -5.31
N LEU A 320 -13.58 -10.27 -4.12
CA LEU A 320 -14.02 -8.91 -3.86
C LEU A 320 -12.98 -8.14 -3.05
N ALA A 321 -12.46 -7.05 -3.62
CA ALA A 321 -11.54 -6.13 -2.93
C ALA A 321 -12.32 -5.25 -1.96
N LEU A 322 -12.77 -5.86 -0.87
CA LEU A 322 -13.54 -5.28 0.22
C LEU A 322 -12.70 -5.29 1.49
N GLY A 323 -12.58 -4.15 2.15
CA GLY A 323 -12.05 -4.09 3.51
C GLY A 323 -12.98 -4.77 4.51
N THR A 324 -12.45 -5.33 5.59
CA THR A 324 -13.28 -5.93 6.64
C THR A 324 -14.19 -4.87 7.27
N PRO A 325 -15.52 -4.97 7.14
CA PRO A 325 -16.42 -3.87 7.46
C PRO A 325 -16.28 -3.30 8.87
N LEU A 326 -16.24 -4.15 9.90
CA LEU A 326 -16.08 -3.67 11.28
C LEU A 326 -14.75 -2.94 11.51
N LEU A 327 -13.68 -3.36 10.84
CA LEU A 327 -12.38 -2.70 10.92
C LEU A 327 -12.45 -1.30 10.29
N TRP A 328 -12.95 -1.20 9.06
CA TRP A 328 -12.99 0.07 8.33
C TRP A 328 -13.94 1.08 8.97
N TRP A 329 -15.13 0.64 9.40
CA TRP A 329 -16.09 1.54 10.05
C TRP A 329 -15.59 1.99 11.43
N SER A 330 -14.98 1.10 12.23
CA SER A 330 -14.30 1.52 13.46
C SER A 330 -13.12 2.46 13.17
N GLY A 331 -12.45 2.29 12.04
CA GLY A 331 -11.40 3.17 11.55
C GLY A 331 -11.87 4.61 11.33
N ILE A 332 -13.09 4.82 10.81
CA ILE A 332 -13.67 6.16 10.64
C ILE A 332 -13.78 6.86 12.01
N PHE A 333 -14.36 6.19 12.99
CA PHE A 333 -14.49 6.75 14.35
C PHE A 333 -13.11 7.00 14.98
N ALA A 334 -12.17 6.07 14.80
CA ALA A 334 -10.83 6.22 15.29
C ALA A 334 -10.12 7.43 14.66
N LEU A 335 -10.28 7.69 13.36
CA LEU A 335 -9.74 8.87 12.69
C LEU A 335 -10.29 10.16 13.26
N LEU A 336 -11.60 10.22 13.52
CA LEU A 336 -12.24 11.39 14.15
C LEU A 336 -11.69 11.63 15.57
N ILE A 337 -11.56 10.59 16.37
CA ILE A 337 -10.98 10.67 17.72
C ILE A 337 -9.52 11.11 17.65
N THR A 338 -8.71 10.51 16.75
CA THR A 338 -7.30 10.86 16.54
C THR A 338 -7.16 12.33 16.13
N PHE A 339 -8.06 12.83 15.29
CA PHE A 339 -8.11 14.23 14.89
C PHE A 339 -8.45 15.15 16.08
N GLY A 340 -9.41 14.77 16.92
CA GLY A 340 -9.73 15.48 18.16
C GLY A 340 -8.51 15.59 19.11
N TYR A 341 -7.78 14.50 19.30
CA TYR A 341 -6.54 14.51 20.11
C TYR A 341 -5.44 15.37 19.48
N TRP A 342 -5.31 15.34 18.16
CA TRP A 342 -4.32 16.19 17.48
C TRP A 342 -4.64 17.67 17.64
N ILE A 343 -5.90 18.07 17.52
CA ILE A 343 -6.29 19.48 17.71
C ILE A 343 -6.09 19.91 19.16
N SER A 344 -6.53 19.10 20.13
CA SER A 344 -6.55 19.47 21.54
C SER A 344 -5.18 19.38 22.23
N ARG A 345 -4.40 18.34 21.92
CA ARG A 345 -3.15 18.04 22.62
C ARG A 345 -1.89 18.17 21.76
N ARG A 346 -2.04 18.30 20.42
CA ARG A 346 -0.93 18.38 19.47
C ARG A 346 0.08 17.23 19.58
N GLU A 347 -0.40 16.05 19.95
CA GLU A 347 0.45 14.86 20.06
C GLU A 347 1.03 14.51 18.68
N TRP A 348 2.34 14.25 18.62
CA TRP A 348 3.03 14.03 17.35
C TRP A 348 2.60 12.72 16.66
N GLN A 349 2.27 11.67 17.44
CA GLN A 349 1.80 10.39 16.89
C GLN A 349 0.48 10.58 16.14
N SER A 350 -0.50 11.26 16.76
CA SER A 350 -1.78 11.52 16.12
C SER A 350 -1.61 12.36 14.85
N GLY A 351 -0.78 13.41 14.89
CA GLY A 351 -0.49 14.26 13.73
C GLY A 351 0.17 13.48 12.59
N LEU A 352 1.13 12.61 12.90
CA LEU A 352 1.84 11.82 11.91
C LEU A 352 0.95 10.75 11.25
N ILE A 353 0.08 10.09 12.03
CA ILE A 353 -0.90 9.14 11.51
C ILE A 353 -1.89 9.84 10.57
N LEU A 354 -2.44 10.98 11.00
CA LEU A 354 -3.37 11.76 10.19
C LEU A 354 -2.72 12.30 8.91
N LEU A 355 -1.46 12.73 8.99
CA LEU A 355 -0.69 13.17 7.82
C LEU A 355 -0.57 12.04 6.79
N ALA A 356 -0.28 10.82 7.24
CA ALA A 356 -0.14 9.65 6.37
C ALA A 356 -1.50 9.28 5.71
N VAL A 357 -2.59 9.25 6.48
CA VAL A 357 -3.94 9.05 5.91
C VAL A 357 -4.28 10.18 4.93
N GLY A 358 -4.03 11.44 5.31
CA GLY A 358 -4.27 12.59 4.46
C GLY A 358 -3.50 12.54 3.14
N ALA A 359 -2.22 12.15 3.17
CA ALA A 359 -1.39 12.00 1.98
C ALA A 359 -1.91 10.93 1.01
N GLY A 360 -2.46 9.82 1.54
CA GLY A 360 -3.00 8.74 0.71
C GLY A 360 -4.43 8.96 0.23
N TYR A 361 -5.20 9.79 0.91
CA TYR A 361 -6.64 9.92 0.68
C TYR A 361 -7.05 11.26 0.06
N LEU A 362 -6.57 12.40 0.62
CA LEU A 362 -7.06 13.73 0.20
C LEU A 362 -6.73 14.11 -1.25
N PRO A 363 -5.59 13.74 -1.85
CA PRO A 363 -5.31 14.10 -3.23
C PRO A 363 -6.35 13.59 -4.23
N TRP A 364 -6.99 12.47 -3.96
CA TRP A 364 -7.97 11.87 -4.86
C TRP A 364 -9.24 12.71 -5.04
N PHE A 365 -9.55 13.60 -4.10
CA PHE A 365 -10.67 14.53 -4.22
C PHE A 365 -10.47 15.58 -5.34
N PHE A 366 -9.24 15.81 -5.77
CA PHE A 366 -8.95 16.69 -6.92
C PHE A 366 -9.17 16.00 -8.27
N PHE A 367 -9.28 14.67 -8.29
CA PHE A 367 -9.38 13.88 -9.52
C PHE A 367 -10.74 13.17 -9.69
N GLN A 368 -11.81 13.69 -9.13
CA GLN A 368 -13.12 13.02 -9.08
C GLN A 368 -13.76 12.72 -10.46
N LYS A 369 -13.31 13.39 -11.53
CA LYS A 369 -13.74 13.11 -12.90
C LYS A 369 -13.08 11.86 -13.49
N ARG A 370 -11.96 11.43 -12.91
CA ARG A 370 -11.20 10.26 -13.33
C ARG A 370 -11.87 8.98 -12.85
N THR A 371 -11.77 7.92 -13.65
CA THR A 371 -12.12 6.57 -13.18
C THR A 371 -11.19 6.13 -12.06
N MET A 372 -11.75 5.89 -10.88
CA MET A 372 -11.04 5.51 -9.67
C MET A 372 -11.74 4.33 -9.00
N PHE A 373 -11.01 3.64 -8.14
CA PHE A 373 -11.50 2.46 -7.45
C PHE A 373 -11.24 2.53 -5.95
N SER A 374 -12.14 1.94 -5.15
CA SER A 374 -12.04 1.92 -3.69
C SER A 374 -10.79 1.20 -3.18
N PHE A 375 -10.27 0.23 -3.91
CA PHE A 375 -9.09 -0.53 -3.50
C PHE A 375 -7.80 0.30 -3.46
N TYR A 376 -7.76 1.50 -4.06
CA TYR A 376 -6.63 2.43 -3.87
C TYR A 376 -6.42 2.80 -2.40
N ALA A 377 -7.45 2.61 -1.56
CA ALA A 377 -7.39 2.84 -0.12
C ALA A 377 -6.35 1.96 0.60
N ILE A 378 -5.89 0.86 0.00
CA ILE A 378 -4.82 0.03 0.58
C ILE A 378 -3.54 0.85 0.85
N ALA A 379 -3.27 1.89 0.06
CA ALA A 379 -2.07 2.72 0.25
C ALA A 379 -2.02 3.40 1.64
N PHE A 380 -3.17 3.71 2.23
CA PHE A 380 -3.27 4.33 3.55
C PHE A 380 -3.93 3.44 4.63
N GLU A 381 -4.36 2.23 4.28
CA GLU A 381 -4.95 1.25 5.21
C GLU A 381 -4.14 1.05 6.49
N PRO A 382 -2.79 0.84 6.46
CA PRO A 382 -2.01 0.64 7.68
C PRO A 382 -2.15 1.81 8.65
N PHE A 383 -2.33 3.02 8.14
CA PHE A 383 -2.47 4.23 8.96
C PHE A 383 -3.87 4.39 9.55
N VAL A 384 -4.91 3.86 8.90
CA VAL A 384 -6.25 3.70 9.51
C VAL A 384 -6.16 2.74 10.69
N ILE A 385 -5.47 1.62 10.55
CA ILE A 385 -5.26 0.65 11.63
C ILE A 385 -4.41 1.27 12.76
N LEU A 386 -3.38 2.07 12.42
CA LEU A 386 -2.61 2.81 13.43
C LEU A 386 -3.48 3.84 14.18
N SER A 387 -4.49 4.44 13.54
CA SER A 387 -5.46 5.31 14.21
C SER A 387 -6.31 4.54 15.23
N ILE A 388 -6.80 3.34 14.87
CA ILE A 388 -7.49 2.44 15.80
C ILE A 388 -6.58 2.09 16.98
N THR A 389 -5.32 1.74 16.66
CA THR A 389 -4.33 1.37 17.69
C THR A 389 -3.97 2.55 18.59
N TYR A 390 -3.92 3.78 18.05
CA TYR A 390 -3.76 5.00 18.83
C TYR A 390 -4.91 5.20 19.82
N CYS A 391 -6.15 4.99 19.39
CA CYS A 391 -7.31 5.03 20.30
C CYS A 391 -7.22 3.95 21.41
N MET A 392 -6.76 2.74 21.06
CA MET A 392 -6.49 1.69 22.03
C MET A 392 -5.39 2.12 23.03
N ALA A 393 -4.32 2.77 22.54
CA ALA A 393 -3.26 3.30 23.41
C ALA A 393 -3.81 4.33 24.40
N LYS A 394 -4.65 5.26 23.94
CA LYS A 394 -5.31 6.25 24.80
C LYS A 394 -6.26 5.61 25.81
N TYR A 395 -6.97 4.57 25.41
CA TYR A 395 -7.84 3.82 26.32
C TYR A 395 -7.07 3.08 27.42
N LEU A 396 -5.80 2.72 27.19
CA LEU A 396 -4.92 2.05 28.16
C LEU A 396 -4.02 3.03 28.93
N GLU A 397 -4.05 4.32 28.61
CA GLU A 397 -3.18 5.33 29.21
C GLU A 397 -3.59 5.64 30.65
N ASN A 398 -2.60 5.97 31.50
CA ASN A 398 -2.76 6.44 32.89
C ASN A 398 -3.59 5.49 33.79
N ILE A 399 -3.42 4.17 33.66
CA ILE A 399 -4.08 3.17 34.50
C ILE A 399 -3.05 2.57 35.45
N GLU A 400 -3.16 2.90 36.73
CA GLU A 400 -2.29 2.38 37.80
C GLU A 400 -2.80 1.02 38.32
N ASP A 401 -4.14 0.81 38.40
CA ASP A 401 -4.72 -0.44 38.89
C ASP A 401 -4.55 -1.59 37.89
N PRO A 402 -3.79 -2.66 38.21
CA PRO A 402 -3.60 -3.81 37.34
C PRO A 402 -4.89 -4.55 36.97
N LYS A 403 -5.92 -4.53 37.86
CA LYS A 403 -7.21 -5.18 37.60
C LYS A 403 -7.99 -4.41 36.54
N ILE A 404 -7.97 -3.07 36.57
CA ILE A 404 -8.59 -2.21 35.56
C ILE A 404 -7.86 -2.37 34.24
N LEU A 405 -6.52 -2.35 34.26
CA LEU A 405 -5.71 -2.56 33.04
C LEU A 405 -6.00 -3.92 32.40
N LYS A 406 -6.07 -4.99 33.19
CA LYS A 406 -6.43 -6.33 32.72
C LYS A 406 -7.83 -6.33 32.11
N ARG A 407 -8.84 -5.74 32.78
CA ARG A 407 -10.21 -5.63 32.25
C ARG A 407 -10.25 -4.89 30.91
N ARG A 408 -9.57 -3.74 30.81
CA ARG A 408 -9.52 -2.96 29.56
C ARG A 408 -8.86 -3.74 28.42
N ARG A 409 -7.78 -4.49 28.68
CA ARG A 409 -7.15 -5.38 27.66
C ARG A 409 -8.12 -6.48 27.22
N TRP A 410 -8.93 -7.06 28.11
CA TRP A 410 -9.94 -8.03 27.72
C TRP A 410 -11.03 -7.42 26.84
N ILE A 411 -11.49 -6.20 27.14
CA ILE A 411 -12.45 -5.48 26.29
C ILE A 411 -11.88 -5.25 24.90
N LEU A 412 -10.63 -4.77 24.80
CA LEU A 412 -9.96 -4.59 23.51
C LEU A 412 -9.75 -5.94 22.79
N GLY A 413 -9.38 -6.98 23.50
CA GLY A 413 -9.29 -8.34 22.96
C GLY A 413 -10.62 -8.81 22.36
N GLY A 414 -11.73 -8.58 23.07
CA GLY A 414 -13.08 -8.87 22.57
C GLY A 414 -13.42 -8.10 21.30
N ALA A 415 -13.09 -6.79 21.24
CA ALA A 415 -13.30 -5.98 20.03
C ALA A 415 -12.48 -6.49 18.83
N ILE A 416 -11.20 -6.85 19.05
CA ILE A 416 -10.34 -7.44 18.02
C ILE A 416 -10.94 -8.78 17.55
N THR A 417 -11.41 -9.62 18.48
CA THR A 417 -12.05 -10.90 18.16
C THR A 417 -13.29 -10.70 17.28
N LEU A 418 -14.11 -9.69 17.54
CA LEU A 418 -15.25 -9.36 16.67
C LEU A 418 -14.81 -8.98 15.24
N VAL A 419 -13.73 -8.22 15.09
CA VAL A 419 -13.17 -7.91 13.77
C VAL A 419 -12.70 -9.18 13.07
N VAL A 420 -12.02 -10.09 13.80
CA VAL A 420 -11.56 -11.38 13.23
C VAL A 420 -12.77 -12.25 12.83
N ILE A 421 -13.81 -12.31 13.63
CA ILE A 421 -15.04 -13.04 13.27
C ILE A 421 -15.68 -12.43 12.02
N ASN A 422 -15.76 -11.10 11.93
CA ASN A 422 -16.28 -10.41 10.75
C ASN A 422 -15.43 -10.68 9.50
N PHE A 423 -14.09 -10.69 9.62
CA PHE A 423 -13.19 -11.10 8.57
C PHE A 423 -13.46 -12.55 8.10
N LEU A 424 -13.59 -13.48 9.04
CA LEU A 424 -13.86 -14.89 8.73
C LEU A 424 -15.23 -15.09 8.08
N TYR A 425 -16.22 -14.28 8.41
CA TYR A 425 -17.54 -14.30 7.78
C TYR A 425 -17.44 -13.96 6.28
N PHE A 426 -16.63 -12.95 5.92
CA PHE A 426 -16.41 -12.56 4.52
C PHE A 426 -15.29 -13.33 3.81
N LEU A 427 -14.60 -14.23 4.50
CA LEU A 427 -13.44 -14.95 3.96
C LEU A 427 -13.66 -15.62 2.59
N PRO A 428 -14.83 -16.22 2.29
CA PRO A 428 -15.09 -16.79 0.96
C PRO A 428 -14.93 -15.79 -0.18
N LEU A 429 -15.33 -14.51 0.02
CA LEU A 429 -15.18 -13.44 -0.97
C LEU A 429 -13.73 -12.98 -1.11
N PHE A 430 -12.92 -13.08 -0.06
CA PHE A 430 -11.52 -12.66 -0.11
C PHE A 430 -10.61 -13.69 -0.75
N THR A 431 -11.01 -14.97 -0.69
CA THR A 431 -10.23 -16.10 -1.20
C THR A 431 -10.68 -16.62 -2.56
N GLY A 432 -11.82 -16.14 -3.07
CA GLY A 432 -12.41 -16.67 -4.28
C GLY A 432 -12.92 -18.10 -4.11
N SER A 433 -13.47 -18.42 -2.94
CA SER A 433 -14.05 -19.75 -2.69
C SER A 433 -15.34 -19.92 -3.44
N VAL A 434 -15.57 -21.13 -3.96
CA VAL A 434 -16.86 -21.49 -4.58
C VAL A 434 -17.88 -21.74 -3.48
N ILE A 435 -18.97 -20.98 -3.49
CA ILE A 435 -20.06 -21.04 -2.50
C ILE A 435 -21.43 -21.09 -3.21
N THR A 436 -22.49 -21.43 -2.46
CA THR A 436 -23.85 -21.35 -3.02
C THR A 436 -24.21 -19.90 -3.31
N TYR A 437 -25.03 -19.66 -4.34
CA TYR A 437 -25.48 -18.31 -4.69
C TYR A 437 -26.22 -17.65 -3.52
N HIS A 438 -27.00 -18.41 -2.75
CA HIS A 438 -27.68 -17.92 -1.54
C HIS A 438 -26.68 -17.43 -0.48
N THR A 439 -25.60 -18.19 -0.22
CA THR A 439 -24.55 -17.76 0.69
C THR A 439 -23.88 -16.49 0.19
N TRP A 440 -23.60 -16.40 -1.11
CA TRP A 440 -23.03 -15.21 -1.73
C TRP A 440 -23.94 -13.99 -1.54
N GLN A 441 -25.26 -14.12 -1.77
CA GLN A 441 -26.21 -13.04 -1.54
C GLN A 441 -26.21 -12.53 -0.08
N ASN A 442 -26.12 -13.45 0.89
CA ASN A 442 -26.04 -13.08 2.30
C ASN A 442 -24.74 -12.29 2.67
N LEU A 443 -23.68 -12.46 1.90
CA LEU A 443 -22.44 -11.70 2.03
C LEU A 443 -22.52 -10.33 1.36
N MET A 444 -23.47 -10.08 0.47
CA MET A 444 -23.72 -8.78 -0.16
C MET A 444 -24.60 -7.92 0.76
N TRP A 445 -24.01 -7.29 1.78
CA TRP A 445 -24.75 -6.48 2.75
C TRP A 445 -25.42 -5.25 2.13
N PHE A 446 -24.88 -4.75 1.04
CA PHE A 446 -25.42 -3.59 0.33
C PHE A 446 -25.59 -3.90 -1.16
N PRO A 447 -26.69 -3.42 -1.80
CA PRO A 447 -26.88 -3.58 -3.25
C PRO A 447 -25.74 -2.98 -4.07
N SER A 448 -25.05 -1.96 -3.52
CA SER A 448 -23.91 -1.32 -4.19
C SER A 448 -22.64 -2.19 -4.22
N TRP A 449 -22.63 -3.34 -3.56
CA TRP A 449 -21.50 -4.28 -3.60
C TRP A 449 -21.59 -5.24 -4.78
N ILE A 450 -22.76 -5.33 -5.43
CA ILE A 450 -23.04 -6.20 -6.58
C ILE A 450 -22.76 -5.49 -7.91
#